data_3f1f1873f6f1e5456d22d25e20dfd88d
#
_entry.id   3f1f1873f6f1e5456d22d25e20dfd88d
#
_cell.length_a   1.000
_cell.length_b   1.000
_cell.length_c   1.000
_cell.angle_alpha   90.00
_cell.angle_beta   90.00
_cell.angle_gamma   90.00
#
_symmetry.space_group_name_H-M   'P 1'
#
loop_
_entity.id
_entity.type
_entity.pdbx_description
1 polymer ?
#
loop_
_entity_poly.entity_id
_entity_poly.type
_entity_poly.pdbx_seq_one_letter_code
_entity_poly.pdbx_strand_id
1 'polypeptide(L)'
;MAVIDASGVPGRLEALLPVGVRPRQLSVRTLLAGMLLTLADGRPAHLSRVHGALVGLDDENRRHLGVVCESKHGPHTLTYRQVEYTFSLLRDVLSKDVPDGAPKETLQEVLDALLEASVSEQDTARSSSLAVDWTDIESFSTRHTKPDGTYADKEASWGHRKGGGPGEKDELFFGYYLSLATMVEDDAGAPVPELVRRMALTSPDHDPVPAFVDVLERLVFSGVAIGDVVADSGYAYRVPAHFALRMRALGAGLVMDLHPSDRGTQGTYGGAICFNGALYCPATPRALFLIEPLSRQASEEETKVHDAHSAELQRYKLGKTSACDADGYHRVACPAVLSKVRCPVREASLALSFSRPEILTPPSHLPACCVQKTITVPPAVNAKTAQRHDYPSAAHRRSYARRSAVERSNARIKDPATTDVARGWCRLMGLVPMSLFLACALVVRNLAVADAFEERQVENARRRAAGLAPRTRRRRRKPIAELVGTASANVPA
;
A
#
# COMPACT_ATOMS: atom_id res chain seq x y z
N MET A 1 -9.06 18.95 15.41
CA MET A 1 -10.52 19.22 15.23
C MET A 1 -10.87 19.38 13.75
N ALA A 2 -10.15 20.20 12.98
CA ALA A 2 -10.44 20.44 11.56
C ALA A 2 -10.62 19.14 10.72
N VAL A 3 -9.78 18.13 10.94
CA VAL A 3 -9.89 16.82 10.24
C VAL A 3 -11.21 16.11 10.54
N ILE A 4 -11.65 16.10 11.80
CA ILE A 4 -12.91 15.45 12.19
C ILE A 4 -14.10 16.18 11.53
N ASP A 5 -14.09 17.51 11.56
CA ASP A 5 -15.15 18.33 11.00
C ASP A 5 -15.18 18.21 9.45
N ALA A 6 -14.00 18.26 8.81
CA ALA A 6 -13.86 18.09 7.36
C ALA A 6 -14.31 16.70 6.86
N SER A 7 -14.14 15.65 7.68
CA SER A 7 -14.55 14.28 7.30
C SER A 7 -16.06 14.10 7.14
N GLY A 8 -16.87 14.96 7.76
CA GLY A 8 -18.34 14.80 7.84
C GLY A 8 -18.80 13.56 8.64
N VAL A 9 -17.86 12.77 9.17
CA VAL A 9 -18.12 11.53 9.91
C VAL A 9 -19.00 11.74 11.14
N PRO A 10 -18.79 12.79 11.99
CA PRO A 10 -19.64 13.01 13.15
C PRO A 10 -21.13 13.10 12.81
N GLY A 11 -21.48 13.91 11.80
CA GLY A 11 -22.88 14.10 11.40
C GLY A 11 -23.52 12.81 10.86
N ARG A 12 -22.77 12.05 10.04
CA ARG A 12 -23.24 10.76 9.51
C ARG A 12 -23.48 9.75 10.64
N LEU A 13 -22.56 9.63 11.56
CA LEU A 13 -22.67 8.69 12.68
C LEU A 13 -23.75 9.10 13.67
N GLU A 14 -23.90 10.41 13.95
CA GLU A 14 -25.01 10.91 14.80
C GLU A 14 -26.37 10.53 14.22
N ALA A 15 -26.53 10.60 12.90
CA ALA A 15 -27.79 10.25 12.22
C ALA A 15 -28.12 8.75 12.31
N LEU A 16 -27.13 7.89 12.45
CA LEU A 16 -27.29 6.43 12.57
C LEU A 16 -27.57 5.99 14.02
N LEU A 17 -27.24 6.80 15.01
CA LEU A 17 -27.37 6.41 16.40
C LEU A 17 -28.85 6.50 16.86
N PRO A 18 -29.31 5.55 17.68
CA PRO A 18 -30.69 5.56 18.13
C PRO A 18 -31.00 6.79 19.02
N VAL A 19 -32.14 7.39 18.79
CA VAL A 19 -32.66 8.47 19.65
C VAL A 19 -33.24 7.82 20.90
N GLY A 20 -32.57 8.01 22.04
CA GLY A 20 -33.02 7.50 23.32
C GLY A 20 -34.01 8.44 24.00
N VAL A 21 -34.72 7.95 25.05
CA VAL A 21 -35.63 8.74 25.88
C VAL A 21 -34.87 9.91 26.55
N ARG A 22 -33.60 9.73 26.85
CA ARG A 22 -32.74 10.80 27.40
C ARG A 22 -31.73 11.19 26.36
N PRO A 23 -31.52 12.51 26.13
CA PRO A 23 -30.49 12.99 25.22
C PRO A 23 -29.11 12.45 25.62
N ARG A 24 -28.34 12.01 24.63
CA ARG A 24 -26.96 11.63 24.80
C ARG A 24 -26.12 12.86 25.11
N GLN A 25 -25.28 12.78 26.13
CA GLN A 25 -24.49 13.92 26.58
C GLN A 25 -23.11 14.02 25.91
N LEU A 26 -22.58 12.91 25.38
CA LEU A 26 -21.34 12.91 24.62
C LEU A 26 -21.66 12.77 23.13
N SER A 27 -21.23 13.75 22.33
CA SER A 27 -21.36 13.69 20.88
C SER A 27 -20.32 12.75 20.27
N VAL A 28 -20.62 12.20 19.09
CA VAL A 28 -19.64 11.42 18.32
C VAL A 28 -18.42 12.27 17.98
N ARG A 29 -18.63 13.55 17.67
CA ARG A 29 -17.54 14.51 17.42
C ARG A 29 -16.56 14.59 18.59
N THR A 30 -17.07 14.72 19.80
CA THR A 30 -16.25 14.79 21.02
C THR A 30 -15.55 13.44 21.30
N LEU A 31 -16.25 12.33 21.08
CA LEU A 31 -15.65 11.00 21.22
C LEU A 31 -14.47 10.79 20.27
N LEU A 32 -14.64 11.09 18.97
CA LEU A 32 -13.56 11.00 17.97
C LEU A 32 -12.38 11.95 18.31
N ALA A 33 -12.69 13.16 18.79
CA ALA A 33 -11.66 14.08 19.27
C ALA A 33 -10.84 13.48 20.41
N GLY A 34 -11.50 12.88 21.40
CA GLY A 34 -10.84 12.19 22.49
C GLY A 34 -9.98 11.01 22.05
N MET A 35 -10.44 10.25 21.04
CA MET A 35 -9.64 9.16 20.44
C MET A 35 -8.38 9.72 19.77
N LEU A 36 -8.49 10.75 18.93
CA LEU A 36 -7.33 11.38 18.28
C LEU A 36 -6.34 11.97 19.29
N LEU A 37 -6.83 12.69 20.31
CA LEU A 37 -5.99 13.25 21.38
C LEU A 37 -5.24 12.15 22.14
N THR A 38 -5.92 11.05 22.48
CA THR A 38 -5.29 9.91 23.14
C THR A 38 -4.10 9.36 22.34
N LEU A 39 -4.28 9.24 21.03
CA LEU A 39 -3.26 8.68 20.15
C LEU A 39 -2.16 9.70 19.81
N ALA A 40 -2.49 10.97 19.71
CA ALA A 40 -1.51 12.05 19.55
C ALA A 40 -0.58 12.16 20.75
N ASP A 41 -1.07 11.86 21.95
CA ASP A 41 -0.28 11.78 23.18
C ASP A 41 0.55 10.48 23.30
N GLY A 42 0.52 9.60 22.28
CA GLY A 42 1.21 8.30 22.31
C GLY A 42 0.66 7.32 23.34
N ARG A 43 -0.60 7.48 23.75
CA ARG A 43 -1.25 6.59 24.74
C ARG A 43 -1.93 5.41 24.08
N PRO A 44 -1.96 4.24 24.74
CA PRO A 44 -2.71 3.08 24.25
C PRO A 44 -4.19 3.35 24.02
N ALA A 45 -4.78 2.68 23.05
CA ALA A 45 -6.19 2.78 22.63
C ALA A 45 -7.15 2.15 23.67
N HIS A 46 -7.49 2.88 24.71
CA HIS A 46 -8.40 2.50 25.77
C HIS A 46 -9.43 3.58 26.02
N LEU A 47 -10.68 3.23 26.24
CA LEU A 47 -11.74 4.20 26.53
C LEU A 47 -11.47 5.00 27.80
N SER A 48 -10.82 4.42 28.81
CA SER A 48 -10.39 5.16 30.02
C SER A 48 -9.34 6.23 29.70
N ARG A 49 -8.48 6.00 28.70
CA ARG A 49 -7.51 7.00 28.23
C ARG A 49 -8.19 8.10 27.41
N VAL A 50 -9.19 7.73 26.59
CA VAL A 50 -10.05 8.70 25.89
C VAL A 50 -10.77 9.62 26.89
N HIS A 51 -11.38 9.04 27.92
CA HIS A 51 -11.99 9.82 29.00
C HIS A 51 -10.97 10.74 29.67
N GLY A 52 -9.80 10.20 30.06
CA GLY A 52 -8.72 10.98 30.71
C GLY A 52 -8.18 12.11 29.83
N ALA A 53 -8.06 11.89 28.50
CA ALA A 53 -7.64 12.92 27.57
C ALA A 53 -8.66 14.07 27.47
N LEU A 54 -9.97 13.74 27.45
CA LEU A 54 -11.04 14.73 27.37
C LEU A 54 -11.18 15.56 28.66
N VAL A 55 -11.14 14.93 29.82
CA VAL A 55 -11.30 15.64 31.11
C VAL A 55 -10.02 16.35 31.54
N GLY A 56 -8.88 15.97 31.01
CA GLY A 56 -7.59 16.64 31.24
C GLY A 56 -7.36 17.91 30.45
N LEU A 57 -8.26 18.28 29.55
CA LEU A 57 -8.21 19.54 28.82
C LEU A 57 -8.45 20.73 29.77
N ASP A 58 -7.97 21.90 29.39
CA ASP A 58 -8.34 23.15 30.05
C ASP A 58 -9.83 23.49 29.90
N ASP A 59 -10.33 24.43 30.67
CA ASP A 59 -11.74 24.76 30.72
C ASP A 59 -12.30 25.33 29.41
N GLU A 60 -11.48 26.02 28.62
CA GLU A 60 -11.87 26.55 27.33
C GLU A 60 -12.05 25.42 26.30
N ASN A 61 -11.08 24.56 26.19
CA ASN A 61 -11.12 23.40 25.30
C ASN A 61 -12.22 22.40 25.71
N ARG A 62 -12.42 22.17 27.01
CA ARG A 62 -13.52 21.34 27.48
C ARG A 62 -14.88 21.88 27.04
N ARG A 63 -15.11 23.19 27.20
CA ARG A 63 -16.35 23.85 26.76
C ARG A 63 -16.53 23.78 25.25
N HIS A 64 -15.44 24.06 24.50
CA HIS A 64 -15.44 24.01 23.03
C HIS A 64 -15.79 22.60 22.49
N LEU A 65 -15.33 21.56 23.18
CA LEU A 65 -15.61 20.17 22.79
C LEU A 65 -16.88 19.58 23.39
N GLY A 66 -17.63 20.34 24.19
CA GLY A 66 -18.86 19.85 24.84
C GLY A 66 -18.57 18.77 25.90
N VAL A 67 -17.44 18.86 26.58
CA VAL A 67 -17.05 17.91 27.65
C VAL A 67 -17.69 18.22 28.97
N VAL A 68 -18.24 19.42 29.13
CA VAL A 68 -19.07 19.82 30.28
C VAL A 68 -20.51 19.47 29.96
N CYS A 69 -21.09 18.58 30.75
CA CYS A 69 -22.46 18.12 30.58
C CYS A 69 -23.39 18.91 31.48
N GLU A 70 -24.59 19.25 31.00
CA GLU A 70 -25.64 19.92 31.80
C GLU A 70 -26.59 18.90 32.38
N SER A 71 -26.98 19.10 33.62
CA SER A 71 -28.01 18.30 34.31
C SER A 71 -28.96 19.18 35.10
N LYS A 72 -30.05 18.59 35.60
CA LYS A 72 -30.99 19.27 36.51
C LYS A 72 -30.34 19.78 37.80
N HIS A 73 -29.14 19.26 38.13
CA HIS A 73 -28.40 19.62 39.35
C HIS A 73 -27.19 20.53 39.03
N GLY A 74 -27.13 21.10 37.83
CA GLY A 74 -26.05 21.95 37.36
C GLY A 74 -25.03 21.23 36.42
N PRO A 75 -24.02 21.96 35.97
CA PRO A 75 -23.00 21.41 35.10
C PRO A 75 -22.16 20.35 35.84
N HIS A 76 -21.82 19.27 35.15
CA HIS A 76 -20.98 18.22 35.68
C HIS A 76 -19.98 17.78 34.61
N THR A 77 -18.82 17.24 35.07
CA THR A 77 -17.78 16.73 34.18
C THR A 77 -18.22 15.41 33.55
N LEU A 78 -17.82 15.19 32.29
CA LEU A 78 -18.01 13.94 31.57
C LEU A 78 -17.54 12.74 32.40
N THR A 79 -18.36 11.70 32.49
CA THR A 79 -18.03 10.46 33.19
C THR A 79 -17.53 9.39 32.23
N TYR A 80 -16.72 8.45 32.71
CA TYR A 80 -16.26 7.31 31.93
C TYR A 80 -17.44 6.52 31.31
N ARG A 81 -18.54 6.33 32.06
CA ARG A 81 -19.73 5.61 31.58
C ARG A 81 -20.38 6.27 30.35
N GLN A 82 -20.30 7.58 30.22
CA GLN A 82 -20.85 8.30 29.07
C GLN A 82 -19.97 8.05 27.82
N VAL A 83 -18.64 7.97 27.99
CA VAL A 83 -17.72 7.58 26.91
C VAL A 83 -17.97 6.14 26.47
N GLU A 84 -18.04 5.21 27.43
CA GLU A 84 -18.28 3.79 27.18
C GLU A 84 -19.64 3.56 26.48
N TYR A 85 -20.69 4.21 26.98
CA TYR A 85 -22.03 4.11 26.40
C TYR A 85 -22.08 4.62 24.96
N THR A 86 -21.54 5.81 24.69
CA THR A 86 -21.53 6.36 23.34
C THR A 86 -20.70 5.49 22.38
N PHE A 87 -19.54 4.99 22.84
CA PHE A 87 -18.73 4.09 22.05
C PHE A 87 -19.43 2.75 21.78
N SER A 88 -20.14 2.18 22.78
CA SER A 88 -20.88 0.94 22.59
C SER A 88 -22.01 1.09 21.57
N LEU A 89 -22.76 2.18 21.62
CA LEU A 89 -23.79 2.47 20.61
C LEU A 89 -23.18 2.58 19.21
N LEU A 90 -22.04 3.26 19.09
CA LEU A 90 -21.33 3.41 17.82
C LEU A 90 -20.85 2.06 17.29
N ARG A 91 -20.22 1.25 18.16
CA ARG A 91 -19.81 -0.12 17.81
C ARG A 91 -21.01 -0.93 17.32
N ASP A 92 -22.11 -0.93 18.07
CA ASP A 92 -23.28 -1.75 17.78
C ASP A 92 -23.94 -1.36 16.44
N VAL A 93 -23.97 -0.06 16.11
CA VAL A 93 -24.47 0.42 14.81
C VAL A 93 -23.54 0.01 13.67
N LEU A 94 -22.24 0.19 13.83
CA LEU A 94 -21.26 -0.15 12.80
C LEU A 94 -21.02 -1.66 12.63
N SER A 95 -21.41 -2.47 13.64
CA SER A 95 -21.33 -3.94 13.57
C SER A 95 -22.58 -4.58 12.96
N LYS A 96 -23.68 -3.85 12.78
CA LYS A 96 -24.90 -4.40 12.20
C LYS A 96 -24.63 -4.83 10.76
N ASP A 97 -24.98 -6.07 10.45
CA ASP A 97 -25.08 -6.51 9.08
C ASP A 97 -26.28 -5.77 8.45
N VAL A 98 -26.05 -5.21 7.27
CA VAL A 98 -27.15 -4.66 6.48
C VAL A 98 -28.04 -5.84 6.06
N PRO A 99 -29.36 -5.79 6.23
CA PRO A 99 -30.24 -6.81 5.68
C PRO A 99 -29.90 -7.01 4.20
N ASP A 100 -29.88 -8.25 3.73
CA ASP A 100 -29.58 -8.66 2.35
C ASP A 100 -28.11 -8.84 1.96
N GLY A 101 -27.21 -9.08 2.91
CA GLY A 101 -25.83 -9.47 2.60
C GLY A 101 -24.96 -8.38 1.93
N ALA A 102 -25.42 -7.13 1.97
CA ALA A 102 -24.60 -6.01 1.55
C ALA A 102 -23.36 -5.89 2.48
N PRO A 103 -22.18 -5.53 1.95
CA PRO A 103 -20.97 -5.39 2.76
C PRO A 103 -21.18 -4.35 3.85
N LYS A 104 -20.39 -4.42 4.93
CA LYS A 104 -20.35 -3.42 6.02
C LYS A 104 -19.81 -2.06 5.51
N GLU A 105 -20.49 -1.50 4.52
CA GLU A 105 -20.07 -0.30 3.80
C GLU A 105 -19.91 0.89 4.76
N THR A 106 -20.82 1.03 5.72
CA THR A 106 -20.84 2.16 6.65
C THR A 106 -19.55 2.27 7.47
N LEU A 107 -18.99 1.15 7.96
CA LEU A 107 -17.70 1.20 8.67
C LEU A 107 -16.60 1.64 7.71
N GLN A 108 -16.48 1.02 6.53
CA GLN A 108 -15.43 1.35 5.58
C GLN A 108 -15.53 2.79 5.09
N GLU A 109 -16.76 3.31 4.86
CA GLU A 109 -16.99 4.72 4.50
C GLU A 109 -16.51 5.68 5.59
N VAL A 110 -16.70 5.32 6.86
CA VAL A 110 -16.21 6.11 8.01
C VAL A 110 -14.69 6.14 8.02
N LEU A 111 -14.03 4.97 7.83
CA LEU A 111 -12.58 4.86 7.78
C LEU A 111 -12.00 5.66 6.61
N ASP A 112 -12.60 5.51 5.43
CA ASP A 112 -12.20 6.21 4.20
C ASP A 112 -12.30 7.72 4.37
N ALA A 113 -13.40 8.21 4.92
CA ALA A 113 -13.63 9.65 5.14
C ALA A 113 -12.66 10.26 6.17
N LEU A 114 -12.38 9.55 7.27
CA LEU A 114 -11.41 10.01 8.27
C LEU A 114 -9.99 10.11 7.68
N LEU A 115 -9.57 9.11 6.90
CA LEU A 115 -8.26 9.11 6.27
C LEU A 115 -8.16 10.19 5.18
N GLU A 116 -9.16 10.30 4.31
CA GLU A 116 -9.16 11.30 3.24
C GLU A 116 -9.11 12.73 3.81
N ALA A 117 -9.84 13.02 4.87
CA ALA A 117 -9.80 14.33 5.54
C ALA A 117 -8.43 14.66 6.17
N SER A 118 -7.56 13.68 6.34
CA SER A 118 -6.19 13.87 6.83
C SER A 118 -5.16 14.13 5.73
N VAL A 119 -5.60 14.16 4.46
CA VAL A 119 -4.76 14.39 3.28
C VAL A 119 -5.24 15.67 2.59
N SER A 120 -4.36 16.64 2.45
CA SER A 120 -4.71 17.92 1.81
C SER A 120 -4.93 17.75 0.30
N GLU A 121 -5.72 18.65 -0.32
CA GLU A 121 -5.85 18.72 -1.77
C GLU A 121 -4.49 18.94 -2.45
N GLN A 122 -3.63 19.74 -1.84
CA GLN A 122 -2.27 19.97 -2.33
C GLN A 122 -1.46 18.68 -2.38
N ASP A 123 -1.56 17.82 -1.36
CA ASP A 123 -0.84 16.55 -1.32
C ASP A 123 -1.42 15.55 -2.31
N THR A 124 -2.75 15.48 -2.45
CA THR A 124 -3.40 14.61 -3.45
C THR A 124 -3.02 14.98 -4.88
N ALA A 125 -2.82 16.27 -5.17
CA ALA A 125 -2.38 16.74 -6.47
C ALA A 125 -0.91 16.39 -6.81
N ARG A 126 -0.10 15.99 -5.82
CA ARG A 126 1.34 15.69 -6.02
C ARG A 126 1.58 14.32 -6.66
N SER A 127 0.73 13.34 -6.43
CA SER A 127 0.85 11.99 -6.98
C SER A 127 -0.46 11.23 -6.93
N SER A 128 -0.64 10.38 -7.92
CA SER A 128 -1.73 9.41 -8.02
C SER A 128 -1.31 7.98 -7.68
N SER A 129 -0.02 7.74 -7.41
CA SER A 129 0.53 6.39 -7.20
C SER A 129 0.48 5.95 -5.74
N LEU A 130 0.22 4.66 -5.53
CA LEU A 130 0.06 4.04 -4.22
C LEU A 130 0.98 2.83 -4.05
N ALA A 131 1.62 2.70 -2.89
CA ALA A 131 2.23 1.45 -2.46
C ALA A 131 1.25 0.73 -1.53
N VAL A 132 1.03 -0.57 -1.78
CA VAL A 132 0.09 -1.39 -1.02
C VAL A 132 0.80 -2.56 -0.35
N ASP A 133 0.39 -2.85 0.90
CA ASP A 133 0.91 -3.95 1.69
C ASP A 133 -0.05 -4.24 2.84
N TRP A 134 0.07 -5.42 3.46
CA TRP A 134 -0.62 -5.74 4.70
C TRP A 134 0.36 -6.13 5.81
N THR A 135 -0.06 -5.90 7.03
CA THR A 135 0.70 -6.27 8.23
C THR A 135 -0.22 -6.91 9.25
N ASP A 136 0.34 -7.69 10.17
CA ASP A 136 -0.38 -8.28 11.29
C ASP A 136 -0.66 -7.26 12.39
N ILE A 137 -1.84 -7.34 13.00
CA ILE A 137 -2.25 -6.63 14.22
C ILE A 137 -2.77 -7.65 15.21
N GLU A 138 -2.10 -7.78 16.35
CA GLU A 138 -2.49 -8.75 17.36
C GLU A 138 -3.71 -8.27 18.17
N SER A 139 -4.69 -9.15 18.34
CA SER A 139 -5.79 -8.93 19.29
C SER A 139 -5.28 -9.02 20.74
N PHE A 140 -5.90 -8.26 21.64
CA PHE A 140 -5.65 -8.36 23.08
C PHE A 140 -6.11 -9.70 23.66
N SER A 141 -7.03 -10.39 22.98
CA SER A 141 -7.51 -11.71 23.38
C SER A 141 -6.33 -12.68 23.59
N THR A 142 -6.27 -13.29 24.77
CA THR A 142 -5.24 -14.26 25.10
C THR A 142 -5.64 -15.64 24.62
N ARG A 143 -4.67 -16.57 24.58
CA ARG A 143 -4.91 -18.01 24.38
C ARG A 143 -5.78 -18.66 25.47
N HIS A 144 -6.07 -17.93 26.55
CA HIS A 144 -6.98 -18.40 27.58
C HIS A 144 -8.39 -18.37 26.98
N THR A 145 -8.77 -19.51 26.48
CA THR A 145 -10.14 -19.79 26.11
C THR A 145 -11.05 -19.57 27.33
N LYS A 146 -12.24 -19.05 27.08
CA LYS A 146 -13.33 -19.16 28.04
C LYS A 146 -13.52 -20.63 28.36
N PRO A 147 -14.19 -20.98 29.47
CA PRO A 147 -14.47 -22.39 29.82
C PRO A 147 -15.12 -23.20 28.68
N ASP A 148 -15.76 -22.52 27.72
CA ASP A 148 -16.36 -23.12 26.51
C ASP A 148 -15.38 -23.31 25.35
N GLY A 149 -14.09 -23.03 25.53
CA GLY A 149 -13.09 -23.13 24.46
C GLY A 149 -13.05 -21.97 23.47
N THR A 150 -13.85 -20.91 23.66
CA THR A 150 -13.91 -19.77 22.72
C THR A 150 -12.96 -18.65 23.10
N TYR A 151 -12.43 -17.93 22.12
CA TYR A 151 -11.67 -16.69 22.34
C TYR A 151 -12.60 -15.54 22.71
N ALA A 152 -12.10 -14.58 23.51
CA ALA A 152 -12.85 -13.39 23.89
C ALA A 152 -13.13 -12.49 22.68
N ASP A 153 -12.18 -12.40 21.74
CA ASP A 153 -12.35 -11.73 20.45
C ASP A 153 -12.86 -12.78 19.43
N LYS A 154 -14.12 -12.67 19.05
CA LYS A 154 -14.79 -13.63 18.16
C LYS A 154 -14.57 -13.33 16.67
N GLU A 155 -14.15 -12.12 16.35
CA GLU A 155 -13.90 -11.68 14.98
C GLU A 155 -12.45 -11.81 14.55
N ALA A 156 -11.52 -12.05 15.52
CA ALA A 156 -10.12 -12.33 15.26
C ALA A 156 -9.90 -13.82 14.96
N SER A 157 -8.90 -14.13 14.18
CA SER A 157 -8.49 -15.51 13.88
C SER A 157 -6.97 -15.67 13.86
N TRP A 158 -6.51 -16.90 13.62
CA TRP A 158 -5.08 -17.22 13.53
C TRP A 158 -4.55 -16.87 12.14
N GLY A 159 -3.48 -16.09 12.12
CA GLY A 159 -2.74 -15.74 10.91
C GLY A 159 -1.28 -16.16 10.98
N HIS A 160 -0.61 -16.08 9.85
CA HIS A 160 0.81 -16.37 9.69
C HIS A 160 1.60 -15.07 9.53
N ARG A 161 2.68 -14.96 10.31
CA ARG A 161 3.70 -13.92 10.16
C ARG A 161 4.94 -14.60 9.59
N LYS A 162 5.36 -14.20 8.38
CA LYS A 162 6.60 -14.71 7.79
C LYS A 162 7.80 -14.24 8.60
N GLY A 163 8.76 -15.14 8.85
CA GLY A 163 10.04 -14.79 9.44
C GLY A 163 10.75 -13.70 8.61
N GLY A 164 11.38 -12.74 9.28
CA GLY A 164 12.01 -11.56 8.64
C GLY A 164 13.35 -11.84 7.96
N GLY A 165 13.93 -13.05 8.14
CA GLY A 165 15.25 -13.42 7.64
C GLY A 165 15.35 -14.83 7.07
N PRO A 166 16.42 -15.12 6.33
CA PRO A 166 16.70 -16.47 5.84
C PRO A 166 16.81 -17.48 6.99
N GLY A 167 15.94 -18.48 7.02
CA GLY A 167 15.92 -19.52 8.04
C GLY A 167 15.08 -19.21 9.28
N GLU A 168 14.50 -18.02 9.39
CA GLU A 168 13.50 -17.74 10.42
C GLU A 168 12.20 -18.48 10.11
N LYS A 169 11.62 -19.11 11.15
CA LYS A 169 10.35 -19.84 11.01
C LYS A 169 9.19 -18.86 10.96
N ASP A 170 8.17 -19.21 10.19
CA ASP A 170 6.88 -18.53 10.25
C ASP A 170 6.29 -18.64 11.66
N GLU A 171 5.78 -17.53 12.16
CA GLU A 171 5.12 -17.44 13.46
C GLU A 171 3.61 -17.36 13.29
N LEU A 172 2.87 -17.92 14.22
CA LEU A 172 1.43 -17.73 14.30
C LEU A 172 1.11 -16.55 15.22
N PHE A 173 0.19 -15.72 14.77
CA PHE A 173 -0.41 -14.67 15.61
C PHE A 173 -1.93 -14.81 15.63
N PHE A 174 -2.58 -14.31 16.68
CA PHE A 174 -4.03 -14.24 16.77
C PHE A 174 -4.47 -12.78 16.68
N GLY A 175 -5.27 -12.43 15.67
CA GLY A 175 -5.63 -11.03 15.43
C GLY A 175 -6.20 -10.77 14.04
N TYR A 176 -5.67 -9.77 13.36
CA TYR A 176 -6.17 -9.23 12.10
C TYR A 176 -5.02 -8.93 11.13
N TYR A 177 -5.32 -8.88 9.84
CA TYR A 177 -4.48 -8.25 8.83
C TYR A 177 -4.95 -6.81 8.59
N LEU A 178 -4.04 -5.86 8.71
CA LEU A 178 -4.23 -4.46 8.35
C LEU A 178 -3.60 -4.21 6.97
N SER A 179 -4.43 -3.98 5.97
CA SER A 179 -4.00 -3.56 4.64
C SER A 179 -3.95 -2.03 4.55
N LEU A 180 -2.89 -1.50 3.97
CA LEU A 180 -2.68 -0.05 3.79
C LEU A 180 -2.38 0.30 2.34
N ALA A 181 -2.92 1.43 1.87
CA ALA A 181 -2.50 2.13 0.65
C ALA A 181 -1.82 3.43 1.04
N THR A 182 -0.51 3.49 0.82
CA THR A 182 0.32 4.66 1.14
C THR A 182 0.70 5.39 -0.14
N MET A 183 0.51 6.70 -0.16
CA MET A 183 0.92 7.57 -1.25
C MET A 183 2.43 7.49 -1.50
N VAL A 184 2.82 7.37 -2.76
CA VAL A 184 4.21 7.38 -3.21
C VAL A 184 4.35 8.30 -4.42
N GLU A 185 5.57 8.74 -4.70
CA GLU A 185 5.84 9.51 -5.91
C GLU A 185 5.40 8.75 -7.17
N ASP A 186 4.92 9.47 -8.18
CA ASP A 186 4.71 8.89 -9.51
C ASP A 186 6.04 8.44 -10.11
N ASP A 187 6.00 7.61 -11.14
CA ASP A 187 7.21 7.10 -11.78
C ASP A 187 8.05 8.27 -12.34
N ALA A 188 9.27 8.40 -11.84
CA ALA A 188 10.15 9.56 -12.05
C ALA A 188 9.56 10.91 -11.55
N GLY A 189 8.57 10.91 -10.68
CA GLY A 189 7.95 12.09 -10.08
C GLY A 189 8.78 12.71 -8.95
N ALA A 190 8.33 13.90 -8.49
CA ALA A 190 8.90 14.54 -7.32
C ALA A 190 8.54 13.79 -6.02
N PRO A 191 9.37 13.89 -4.97
CA PRO A 191 9.04 13.31 -3.66
C PRO A 191 7.72 13.86 -3.11
N VAL A 192 6.96 12.97 -2.45
CA VAL A 192 5.68 13.27 -1.81
C VAL A 192 5.69 12.87 -0.34
N PRO A 193 4.79 13.40 0.50
CA PRO A 193 4.58 12.85 1.84
C PRO A 193 3.95 11.45 1.74
N GLU A 194 4.46 10.51 2.53
CA GLU A 194 4.00 9.11 2.54
C GLU A 194 2.72 8.98 3.38
N LEU A 195 1.60 9.50 2.88
CA LEU A 195 0.33 9.52 3.57
C LEU A 195 -0.48 8.25 3.27
N VAL A 196 -1.09 7.68 4.30
CA VAL A 196 -2.01 6.55 4.14
C VAL A 196 -3.36 7.08 3.70
N ARG A 197 -3.81 6.68 2.52
CA ARG A 197 -5.07 7.11 1.94
C ARG A 197 -6.21 6.15 2.21
N ARG A 198 -5.90 4.85 2.31
CA ARG A 198 -6.92 3.80 2.54
C ARG A 198 -6.37 2.75 3.48
N MET A 199 -7.27 2.16 4.24
CA MET A 199 -7.01 1.00 5.07
C MET A 199 -8.16 0.01 4.99
N ALA A 200 -7.87 -1.27 5.25
CA ALA A 200 -8.87 -2.28 5.56
C ALA A 200 -8.33 -3.19 6.66
N LEU A 201 -9.22 -3.59 7.57
CA LEU A 201 -8.91 -4.58 8.58
C LEU A 201 -9.72 -5.84 8.29
N THR A 202 -9.05 -6.98 8.17
CA THR A 202 -9.68 -8.28 7.85
C THR A 202 -9.22 -9.35 8.82
N SER A 203 -10.10 -10.29 9.14
CA SER A 203 -9.72 -11.48 9.89
C SER A 203 -8.86 -12.40 9.02
N PRO A 204 -7.81 -13.06 9.56
CA PRO A 204 -6.90 -13.91 8.79
C PRO A 204 -7.53 -15.16 8.16
N ASP A 205 -8.74 -15.55 8.53
CA ASP A 205 -9.53 -16.58 7.86
C ASP A 205 -10.07 -16.15 6.48
N HIS A 206 -9.93 -14.87 6.15
CA HIS A 206 -10.28 -14.31 4.84
C HIS A 206 -9.02 -13.80 4.12
N ASP A 207 -9.02 -13.92 2.79
CA ASP A 207 -7.95 -13.32 1.97
C ASP A 207 -8.06 -11.78 2.04
N PRO A 208 -7.02 -11.07 2.55
CA PRO A 208 -7.07 -9.62 2.67
C PRO A 208 -7.06 -8.90 1.32
N VAL A 209 -6.57 -9.54 0.24
CA VAL A 209 -6.35 -8.87 -1.05
C VAL A 209 -7.66 -8.49 -1.74
N PRO A 210 -8.65 -9.38 -1.97
CA PRO A 210 -9.91 -8.99 -2.61
C PRO A 210 -10.66 -7.90 -1.84
N ALA A 211 -10.75 -8.02 -0.51
CA ALA A 211 -11.39 -7.01 0.33
C ALA A 211 -10.72 -5.63 0.23
N PHE A 212 -9.38 -5.62 0.15
CA PHE A 212 -8.65 -4.37 -0.01
C PHE A 212 -8.74 -3.78 -1.42
N VAL A 213 -8.86 -4.63 -2.43
CA VAL A 213 -9.14 -4.18 -3.82
C VAL A 213 -10.48 -3.47 -3.90
N ASP A 214 -11.53 -3.97 -3.20
CA ASP A 214 -12.83 -3.27 -3.10
C ASP A 214 -12.67 -1.84 -2.54
N VAL A 215 -11.80 -1.67 -1.55
CA VAL A 215 -11.50 -0.35 -0.97
C VAL A 215 -10.77 0.57 -1.98
N LEU A 216 -9.87 0.03 -2.80
CA LEU A 216 -9.20 0.81 -3.86
C LEU A 216 -10.17 1.18 -5.00
N GLU A 217 -11.10 0.29 -5.36
CA GLU A 217 -12.15 0.60 -6.33
C GLU A 217 -13.04 1.74 -5.84
N ARG A 218 -13.42 1.75 -4.56
CA ARG A 218 -14.18 2.85 -3.94
C ARG A 218 -13.42 4.17 -4.01
N LEU A 219 -12.10 4.17 -3.83
CA LEU A 219 -11.26 5.37 -4.03
C LEU A 219 -11.41 5.92 -5.44
N VAL A 220 -11.37 5.05 -6.47
CA VAL A 220 -11.54 5.49 -7.85
C VAL A 220 -12.97 5.96 -8.13
N PHE A 221 -13.98 5.27 -7.61
CA PHE A 221 -15.39 5.69 -7.73
C PHE A 221 -15.67 7.04 -7.05
N SER A 222 -14.89 7.42 -6.02
CA SER A 222 -14.96 8.77 -5.45
C SER A 222 -14.30 9.86 -6.30
N GLY A 223 -13.83 9.53 -7.50
CA GLY A 223 -13.24 10.47 -8.46
C GLY A 223 -11.72 10.60 -8.39
N VAL A 224 -11.04 9.76 -7.60
CA VAL A 224 -9.58 9.78 -7.47
C VAL A 224 -8.94 8.80 -8.46
N ALA A 225 -8.12 9.30 -9.38
CA ALA A 225 -7.37 8.44 -10.29
C ALA A 225 -6.22 7.74 -9.56
N ILE A 226 -5.96 6.48 -9.90
CA ILE A 226 -4.79 5.74 -9.45
C ILE A 226 -3.80 5.60 -10.62
N GLY A 227 -2.58 6.10 -10.43
CA GLY A 227 -1.50 6.03 -11.42
C GLY A 227 -0.82 4.65 -11.41
N ASP A 228 0.06 4.42 -10.43
CA ASP A 228 0.69 3.11 -10.22
C ASP A 228 0.21 2.48 -8.91
N VAL A 229 0.09 1.15 -8.91
CA VAL A 229 -0.03 0.34 -7.70
C VAL A 229 1.25 -0.48 -7.55
N VAL A 230 2.01 -0.18 -6.50
CA VAL A 230 3.27 -0.84 -6.17
C VAL A 230 3.01 -1.86 -5.06
N ALA A 231 3.16 -3.15 -5.35
CA ALA A 231 2.78 -4.24 -4.47
C ALA A 231 3.88 -5.31 -4.37
N ASP A 232 3.84 -6.14 -3.34
CA ASP A 232 4.75 -7.27 -3.19
C ASP A 232 4.31 -8.52 -3.97
N SER A 233 5.10 -9.58 -3.85
CA SER A 233 4.80 -10.87 -4.47
C SER A 233 3.55 -11.55 -3.91
N GLY A 234 3.10 -11.18 -2.71
CA GLY A 234 1.87 -11.69 -2.11
C GLY A 234 0.63 -11.27 -2.89
N TYR A 235 0.62 -10.05 -3.44
CA TYR A 235 -0.42 -9.59 -4.37
C TYR A 235 -0.26 -10.22 -5.76
N ALA A 236 0.96 -10.32 -6.26
CA ALA A 236 1.25 -10.93 -7.56
C ALA A 236 0.87 -12.42 -7.61
N TYR A 237 0.97 -13.15 -6.50
CA TYR A 237 0.62 -14.57 -6.40
C TYR A 237 -0.88 -14.85 -6.60
N ARG A 238 -1.75 -13.89 -6.35
CA ARG A 238 -3.21 -14.06 -6.45
C ARG A 238 -3.66 -14.35 -7.89
N VAL A 239 -4.81 -15.02 -8.03
CA VAL A 239 -5.42 -15.18 -9.35
C VAL A 239 -5.71 -13.80 -9.98
N PRO A 240 -5.56 -13.64 -11.30
CA PRO A 240 -5.65 -12.33 -11.95
C PRO A 240 -6.93 -11.55 -11.63
N ALA A 241 -8.06 -12.24 -11.49
CA ALA A 241 -9.37 -11.64 -11.19
C ALA A 241 -9.45 -11.04 -9.79
N HIS A 242 -8.62 -11.46 -8.84
CA HIS A 242 -8.64 -10.96 -7.46
C HIS A 242 -7.81 -9.67 -7.30
N PHE A 243 -6.85 -9.39 -8.19
CA PHE A 243 -6.00 -8.20 -8.09
C PHE A 243 -5.66 -7.60 -9.45
N ALA A 244 -4.84 -8.27 -10.26
CA ALA A 244 -4.19 -7.64 -11.41
C ALA A 244 -5.14 -7.12 -12.48
N LEU A 245 -6.21 -7.85 -12.80
CA LEU A 245 -7.22 -7.42 -13.79
C LEU A 245 -8.06 -6.28 -13.24
N ARG A 246 -8.44 -6.33 -11.97
CA ARG A 246 -9.22 -5.27 -11.33
C ARG A 246 -8.43 -3.95 -11.30
N MET A 247 -7.16 -3.99 -10.90
CA MET A 247 -6.32 -2.78 -10.89
C MET A 247 -6.13 -2.18 -12.28
N ARG A 248 -5.97 -3.02 -13.31
CA ARG A 248 -5.89 -2.52 -14.69
C ARG A 248 -7.20 -1.96 -15.21
N ALA A 249 -8.35 -2.53 -14.80
CA ALA A 249 -9.66 -1.98 -15.11
C ALA A 249 -9.86 -0.57 -14.54
N LEU A 250 -9.20 -0.27 -13.41
CA LEU A 250 -9.14 1.08 -12.83
C LEU A 250 -8.13 2.01 -13.53
N GLY A 251 -7.42 1.53 -14.55
CA GLY A 251 -6.38 2.28 -15.26
C GLY A 251 -5.01 2.29 -14.58
N ALA A 252 -4.85 1.56 -13.46
CA ALA A 252 -3.60 1.55 -12.71
C ALA A 252 -2.48 0.79 -13.41
N GLY A 253 -1.26 1.35 -13.39
CA GLY A 253 -0.03 0.66 -13.75
C GLY A 253 0.42 -0.26 -12.61
N LEU A 254 0.72 -1.53 -12.90
CA LEU A 254 1.21 -2.46 -11.89
C LEU A 254 2.72 -2.47 -11.82
N VAL A 255 3.27 -2.42 -10.61
CA VAL A 255 4.71 -2.56 -10.33
C VAL A 255 4.86 -3.56 -9.18
N MET A 256 5.22 -4.80 -9.50
CA MET A 256 5.21 -5.90 -8.54
C MET A 256 6.50 -6.72 -8.61
N ASP A 257 6.90 -7.31 -7.50
CA ASP A 257 7.84 -8.44 -7.54
C ASP A 257 7.06 -9.70 -7.96
N LEU A 258 7.57 -10.40 -8.99
CA LEU A 258 6.92 -11.63 -9.44
C LEU A 258 7.21 -12.76 -8.47
N HIS A 259 6.17 -13.52 -8.13
CA HIS A 259 6.34 -14.75 -7.36
C HIS A 259 7.26 -15.72 -8.14
N PRO A 260 8.15 -16.48 -7.49
CA PRO A 260 9.08 -17.39 -8.17
C PRO A 260 8.42 -18.34 -9.17
N SER A 261 7.20 -18.82 -8.89
CA SER A 261 6.43 -19.68 -9.81
C SER A 261 5.95 -18.97 -11.09
N ASP A 262 5.93 -17.64 -11.09
CA ASP A 262 5.43 -16.83 -12.20
C ASP A 262 6.57 -16.20 -13.01
N ARG A 263 7.83 -16.49 -12.62
CA ARG A 263 9.03 -16.05 -13.36
C ARG A 263 9.35 -16.99 -14.49
N GLY A 264 10.09 -16.50 -15.46
CA GLY A 264 10.55 -17.28 -16.60
C GLY A 264 9.51 -17.34 -17.74
N THR A 265 9.61 -18.39 -18.55
CA THR A 265 8.76 -18.59 -19.72
C THR A 265 7.41 -19.19 -19.33
N GLN A 266 6.32 -18.50 -19.68
CA GLN A 266 4.94 -18.86 -19.36
C GLN A 266 4.14 -19.32 -20.60
N GLY A 267 4.80 -19.83 -21.62
CA GLY A 267 4.16 -20.27 -22.86
C GLY A 267 4.32 -19.29 -24.03
N THR A 268 3.37 -19.32 -24.97
CA THR A 268 3.43 -18.48 -26.19
C THR A 268 2.07 -17.88 -26.51
N TYR A 269 2.07 -16.72 -27.17
CA TYR A 269 0.88 -16.10 -27.73
C TYR A 269 1.16 -15.55 -29.13
N GLY A 270 0.37 -15.98 -30.13
CA GLY A 270 0.63 -15.64 -31.54
C GLY A 270 2.00 -16.07 -32.05
N GLY A 271 2.63 -17.04 -31.38
CA GLY A 271 3.97 -17.51 -31.58
C GLY A 271 5.07 -16.67 -30.91
N ALA A 272 4.75 -15.54 -30.28
CA ALA A 272 5.66 -14.82 -29.43
C ALA A 272 5.83 -15.52 -28.06
N ILE A 273 7.03 -15.52 -27.49
CA ILE A 273 7.31 -16.15 -26.20
C ILE A 273 6.83 -15.22 -25.09
N CYS A 274 6.00 -15.74 -24.18
CA CYS A 274 5.62 -15.06 -22.94
C CYS A 274 6.72 -15.27 -21.89
N PHE A 275 7.41 -14.21 -21.50
CA PHE A 275 8.48 -14.26 -20.50
C PHE A 275 8.38 -13.07 -19.55
N ASN A 276 8.33 -13.33 -18.25
CA ASN A 276 8.25 -12.33 -17.19
C ASN A 276 7.22 -11.21 -17.45
N GLY A 277 6.06 -11.57 -18.01
CA GLY A 277 4.96 -10.62 -18.29
C GLY A 277 5.07 -9.84 -19.60
N ALA A 278 6.07 -10.08 -20.42
CA ALA A 278 6.25 -9.46 -21.73
C ALA A 278 6.25 -10.50 -22.86
N LEU A 279 6.07 -10.04 -24.10
CA LEU A 279 6.09 -10.87 -25.30
C LEU A 279 7.42 -10.64 -26.06
N TYR A 280 8.10 -11.75 -26.40
CA TYR A 280 9.38 -11.71 -27.09
C TYR A 280 9.35 -12.45 -28.42
N CYS A 281 10.23 -12.04 -29.33
CA CYS A 281 10.42 -12.70 -30.60
C CYS A 281 10.74 -14.19 -30.40
N PRO A 282 10.16 -15.13 -31.18
CA PRO A 282 10.46 -16.55 -31.06
C PRO A 282 11.92 -16.89 -31.36
N ALA A 283 12.64 -16.03 -32.10
CA ALA A 283 14.07 -16.17 -32.40
C ALA A 283 15.00 -15.49 -31.36
N THR A 284 14.47 -15.09 -30.20
CA THR A 284 15.30 -14.56 -29.10
C THR A 284 16.29 -15.60 -28.62
N PRO A 285 17.60 -15.29 -28.52
CA PRO A 285 18.57 -16.21 -27.98
C PRO A 285 18.20 -16.74 -26.60
N ARG A 286 18.20 -18.06 -26.41
CA ARG A 286 17.78 -18.69 -25.16
C ARG A 286 18.55 -18.20 -23.93
N ALA A 287 19.84 -17.91 -24.09
CA ALA A 287 20.68 -17.39 -23.02
C ALA A 287 20.16 -16.06 -22.44
N LEU A 288 19.45 -15.25 -23.22
CA LEU A 288 18.87 -13.99 -22.75
C LEU A 288 17.69 -14.17 -21.78
N PHE A 289 17.06 -15.35 -21.78
CA PHE A 289 16.01 -15.67 -20.81
C PHE A 289 16.54 -16.18 -19.47
N LEU A 290 17.88 -16.35 -19.34
CA LEU A 290 18.52 -16.72 -18.08
C LEU A 290 18.84 -15.46 -17.26
N ILE A 291 17.83 -14.63 -16.99
CA ILE A 291 17.96 -13.41 -16.20
C ILE A 291 17.14 -13.54 -14.93
N GLU A 292 17.85 -13.47 -13.79
CA GLU A 292 17.23 -13.53 -12.45
C GLU A 292 17.20 -12.13 -11.82
N PRO A 293 16.26 -11.87 -10.87
CA PRO A 293 16.27 -10.63 -10.12
C PRO A 293 17.58 -10.45 -9.34
N LEU A 294 18.11 -9.24 -9.34
CA LEU A 294 19.29 -8.91 -8.56
C LEU A 294 19.06 -9.05 -7.06
N SER A 295 20.04 -9.62 -6.36
CA SER A 295 20.09 -9.59 -4.90
C SER A 295 20.10 -8.14 -4.38
N ARG A 296 19.53 -7.92 -3.20
CA ARG A 296 19.63 -6.63 -2.49
C ARG A 296 21.08 -6.25 -2.15
N GLN A 297 21.99 -7.22 -2.13
CA GLN A 297 23.42 -7.07 -1.82
C GLN A 297 24.31 -7.07 -3.08
N ALA A 298 23.70 -7.06 -4.28
CA ALA A 298 24.44 -7.07 -5.53
C ALA A 298 25.43 -5.88 -5.62
N SER A 299 26.63 -6.15 -6.08
CA SER A 299 27.67 -5.17 -6.35
C SER A 299 27.31 -4.25 -7.52
N GLU A 300 28.03 -3.15 -7.69
CA GLU A 300 27.85 -2.27 -8.85
C GLU A 300 28.17 -3.00 -10.16
N GLU A 301 29.16 -3.89 -10.14
CA GLU A 301 29.55 -4.65 -11.34
C GLU A 301 28.49 -5.68 -11.73
N GLU A 302 27.97 -6.46 -10.76
CA GLU A 302 26.84 -7.36 -10.99
C GLU A 302 25.61 -6.61 -11.51
N THR A 303 25.37 -5.40 -11.00
CA THR A 303 24.27 -4.54 -11.45
C THR A 303 24.47 -4.12 -12.90
N LYS A 304 25.68 -3.69 -13.30
CA LYS A 304 25.99 -3.31 -14.69
C LYS A 304 25.84 -4.47 -15.66
N VAL A 305 26.35 -5.66 -15.30
CA VAL A 305 26.22 -6.87 -16.11
C VAL A 305 24.75 -7.25 -16.30
N HIS A 306 23.98 -7.25 -15.20
CA HIS A 306 22.55 -7.54 -15.24
C HIS A 306 21.77 -6.53 -16.10
N ASP A 307 22.09 -5.23 -16.00
CA ASP A 307 21.42 -4.20 -16.76
C ASP A 307 21.75 -4.28 -18.26
N ALA A 308 22.98 -4.61 -18.60
CA ALA A 308 23.38 -4.87 -19.98
C ALA A 308 22.64 -6.10 -20.56
N HIS A 309 22.52 -7.19 -19.79
CA HIS A 309 21.76 -8.38 -20.17
C HIS A 309 20.27 -8.05 -20.37
N SER A 310 19.67 -7.33 -19.44
CA SER A 310 18.27 -6.88 -19.55
C SER A 310 18.05 -5.98 -20.77
N ALA A 311 18.95 -5.05 -21.04
CA ALA A 311 18.87 -4.15 -22.19
C ALA A 311 18.96 -4.92 -23.51
N GLU A 312 19.83 -5.92 -23.59
CA GLU A 312 19.95 -6.77 -24.77
C GLU A 312 18.66 -7.59 -25.00
N LEU A 313 18.11 -8.22 -23.95
CA LEU A 313 16.83 -8.93 -24.02
C LEU A 313 15.69 -8.04 -24.55
N GLN A 314 15.63 -6.77 -24.11
CA GLN A 314 14.59 -5.82 -24.53
C GLN A 314 14.61 -5.47 -26.02
N ARG A 315 15.73 -5.69 -26.71
CA ARG A 315 15.79 -5.52 -28.17
C ARG A 315 14.89 -6.51 -28.91
N TYR A 316 14.70 -7.70 -28.35
CA TYR A 316 13.87 -8.77 -28.92
C TYR A 316 12.40 -8.69 -28.49
N LYS A 317 12.05 -7.76 -27.60
CA LYS A 317 10.69 -7.57 -27.10
C LYS A 317 9.76 -7.00 -28.19
N LEU A 318 8.57 -7.62 -28.35
CA LEU A 318 7.47 -7.03 -29.11
C LEU A 318 7.05 -5.70 -28.44
N GLY A 319 6.87 -4.67 -29.21
CA GLY A 319 6.50 -3.35 -28.70
C GLY A 319 5.03 -3.04 -28.90
N LYS A 320 4.42 -2.36 -27.94
CA LYS A 320 3.05 -1.84 -28.05
C LYS A 320 2.98 -0.79 -29.16
N THR A 321 1.96 -0.88 -29.98
CA THR A 321 1.65 0.06 -31.08
C THR A 321 0.32 0.76 -30.89
N SER A 322 -0.47 0.40 -29.88
CA SER A 322 -1.69 1.10 -29.46
C SER A 322 -1.77 1.14 -27.94
N ALA A 323 -2.54 2.11 -27.41
CA ALA A 323 -3.03 2.04 -26.06
C ALA A 323 -3.98 0.83 -25.90
N CYS A 324 -4.30 0.44 -24.67
CA CYS A 324 -5.39 -0.51 -24.42
C CYS A 324 -6.73 0.16 -24.74
N ASP A 325 -7.64 -0.60 -25.36
CA ASP A 325 -9.03 -0.20 -25.51
C ASP A 325 -9.83 -0.40 -24.20
N ALA A 326 -11.13 -0.13 -24.22
CA ALA A 326 -12.02 -0.25 -23.08
C ALA A 326 -12.08 -1.68 -22.51
N ASP A 327 -11.89 -2.68 -23.36
CA ASP A 327 -11.89 -4.10 -22.99
C ASP A 327 -10.49 -4.62 -22.61
N GLY A 328 -9.47 -3.74 -22.60
CA GLY A 328 -8.10 -4.05 -22.26
C GLY A 328 -7.25 -4.67 -23.37
N TYR A 329 -7.77 -4.77 -24.62
CA TYR A 329 -6.99 -5.25 -25.76
C TYR A 329 -6.02 -4.17 -26.24
N HIS A 330 -4.85 -4.61 -26.68
CA HIS A 330 -3.85 -3.73 -27.30
C HIS A 330 -3.14 -4.44 -28.44
N ARG A 331 -2.46 -3.66 -29.27
CA ARG A 331 -1.67 -4.21 -30.37
C ARG A 331 -0.19 -4.14 -30.10
N VAL A 332 0.52 -5.19 -30.51
CA VAL A 332 2.00 -5.24 -30.46
C VAL A 332 2.56 -5.60 -31.83
N ALA A 333 3.78 -5.12 -32.11
CA ALA A 333 4.50 -5.40 -33.35
C ALA A 333 5.81 -6.15 -33.08
N CYS A 334 6.23 -6.92 -34.07
CA CYS A 334 7.53 -7.58 -34.10
C CYS A 334 8.69 -6.57 -33.92
N PRO A 335 9.77 -6.91 -33.20
CA PRO A 335 10.91 -6.03 -33.01
C PRO A 335 11.60 -5.59 -34.31
N ALA A 336 11.56 -6.41 -35.38
CA ALA A 336 12.07 -6.01 -36.68
C ALA A 336 11.21 -4.92 -37.35
N VAL A 337 9.88 -4.98 -37.18
CA VAL A 337 8.95 -3.91 -37.63
C VAL A 337 9.20 -2.60 -36.89
N LEU A 338 9.65 -2.70 -35.63
CA LEU A 338 9.97 -1.55 -34.77
C LEU A 338 11.44 -1.10 -34.88
N SER A 339 12.16 -1.57 -35.89
CA SER A 339 13.58 -1.22 -36.15
C SER A 339 14.54 -1.53 -34.97
N LYS A 340 14.20 -2.52 -34.16
CA LYS A 340 15.04 -2.94 -33.01
C LYS A 340 16.05 -4.02 -33.38
N VAL A 341 15.69 -4.92 -34.30
CA VAL A 341 16.53 -6.03 -34.78
C VAL A 341 16.48 -6.13 -36.30
N ARG A 342 17.50 -6.72 -36.91
CA ARG A 342 17.56 -7.09 -38.31
C ARG A 342 17.03 -8.52 -38.45
N CYS A 343 16.10 -8.76 -39.37
CA CYS A 343 15.47 -10.08 -39.53
C CYS A 343 15.17 -10.36 -41.00
N PRO A 344 15.63 -11.51 -41.57
CA PRO A 344 15.39 -11.83 -42.98
C PRO A 344 13.92 -12.01 -43.34
N VAL A 345 13.04 -12.35 -42.37
CA VAL A 345 11.59 -12.39 -42.55
C VAL A 345 10.99 -11.00 -42.80
N ARG A 346 11.71 -9.95 -42.48
CA ARG A 346 11.34 -8.54 -42.63
C ARG A 346 12.46 -7.81 -43.38
N GLU A 347 12.56 -8.03 -44.70
CA GLU A 347 13.62 -7.54 -45.56
C GLU A 347 13.97 -6.06 -45.33
N ALA A 348 12.95 -5.19 -45.16
CA ALA A 348 13.16 -3.78 -44.86
C ALA A 348 14.02 -3.54 -43.60
N SER A 349 14.02 -4.49 -42.65
CA SER A 349 14.83 -4.38 -41.43
C SER A 349 16.34 -4.67 -41.69
N LEU A 350 16.69 -5.30 -42.80
CA LEU A 350 18.09 -5.59 -43.17
C LEU A 350 18.86 -4.33 -43.54
N ALA A 351 18.15 -3.26 -43.93
CA ALA A 351 18.74 -1.94 -44.18
C ALA A 351 19.17 -1.20 -42.91
N LEU A 352 18.78 -1.69 -41.72
CA LEU A 352 19.19 -1.08 -40.44
C LEU A 352 20.70 -1.26 -40.21
N SER A 353 21.23 -0.37 -39.34
CA SER A 353 22.65 -0.44 -38.93
C SER A 353 23.06 -1.83 -38.40
N PHE A 354 24.26 -2.27 -38.73
CA PHE A 354 24.86 -3.48 -38.22
C PHE A 354 25.07 -3.50 -36.69
N SER A 355 24.92 -2.36 -36.02
CA SER A 355 24.88 -2.29 -34.54
C SER A 355 23.62 -2.89 -33.95
N ARG A 356 22.60 -3.19 -34.78
CA ARG A 356 21.39 -3.89 -34.34
C ARG A 356 21.62 -5.40 -34.35
N PRO A 357 21.07 -6.15 -33.35
CA PRO A 357 21.15 -7.61 -33.39
C PRO A 357 20.52 -8.14 -34.69
N GLU A 358 21.15 -9.16 -35.28
CA GLU A 358 20.64 -9.85 -36.45
C GLU A 358 20.08 -11.21 -36.06
N ILE A 359 18.87 -11.51 -36.53
CA ILE A 359 18.26 -12.83 -36.39
C ILE A 359 18.75 -13.71 -37.50
N LEU A 360 19.73 -14.57 -37.17
CA LEU A 360 20.32 -15.48 -38.15
C LEU A 360 19.46 -16.69 -38.45
N THR A 361 18.66 -17.15 -37.45
CA THR A 361 17.85 -18.35 -37.58
C THR A 361 16.40 -18.03 -37.21
N PRO A 362 15.58 -17.55 -38.17
CA PRO A 362 14.16 -17.36 -37.94
C PRO A 362 13.43 -18.72 -37.76
N PRO A 363 12.25 -18.76 -37.15
CA PRO A 363 11.47 -19.99 -37.03
C PRO A 363 11.19 -20.61 -38.41
N SER A 364 11.26 -21.92 -38.50
CA SER A 364 10.98 -22.69 -39.75
C SER A 364 9.51 -22.52 -40.20
N HIS A 365 8.58 -22.48 -39.22
CA HIS A 365 7.18 -22.11 -39.42
C HIS A 365 6.96 -20.70 -38.86
N LEU A 366 6.64 -19.76 -39.77
CA LEU A 366 6.48 -18.36 -39.41
C LEU A 366 5.17 -18.12 -38.68
N PRO A 367 5.19 -17.81 -37.36
CA PRO A 367 3.99 -17.56 -36.59
C PRO A 367 3.37 -16.17 -36.88
N ALA A 368 2.17 -15.94 -36.37
CA ALA A 368 1.42 -14.71 -36.58
C ALA A 368 2.23 -13.44 -36.23
N CYS A 369 2.99 -13.45 -35.13
CA CYS A 369 3.85 -12.33 -34.73
C CYS A 369 4.97 -12.02 -35.74
N CYS A 370 5.36 -12.99 -36.60
CA CYS A 370 6.37 -12.78 -37.67
C CYS A 370 5.75 -12.33 -38.99
N VAL A 371 4.56 -12.80 -39.35
CA VAL A 371 3.95 -12.51 -40.67
C VAL A 371 3.00 -11.30 -40.65
N GLN A 372 2.26 -11.10 -39.54
CA GLN A 372 1.38 -9.94 -39.40
C GLN A 372 2.14 -8.66 -39.07
N LYS A 373 1.63 -7.51 -39.50
CA LYS A 373 2.18 -6.20 -39.10
C LYS A 373 2.08 -5.99 -37.59
N THR A 374 0.94 -6.37 -37.03
CA THR A 374 0.66 -6.33 -35.57
C THR A 374 -0.18 -7.53 -35.19
N ILE A 375 -0.07 -8.00 -33.96
CA ILE A 375 -1.00 -8.94 -33.33
C ILE A 375 -1.78 -8.24 -32.21
N THR A 376 -3.06 -8.59 -32.07
CA THR A 376 -3.89 -8.09 -30.97
C THR A 376 -3.70 -8.98 -29.75
N VAL A 377 -3.43 -8.39 -28.61
CA VAL A 377 -3.17 -9.09 -27.34
C VAL A 377 -4.35 -8.83 -26.40
N PRO A 378 -5.09 -9.87 -26.00
CA PRO A 378 -6.18 -9.74 -25.03
C PRO A 378 -5.64 -9.53 -23.59
N PRO A 379 -6.45 -8.98 -22.69
CA PRO A 379 -6.05 -8.73 -21.29
C PRO A 379 -5.70 -10.00 -20.51
N ALA A 380 -6.19 -11.15 -20.95
CA ALA A 380 -5.87 -12.45 -20.34
C ALA A 380 -4.42 -12.90 -20.56
N VAL A 381 -3.77 -12.42 -21.64
CA VAL A 381 -2.35 -12.76 -21.91
C VAL A 381 -1.45 -12.01 -20.92
N ASN A 382 -0.61 -12.78 -20.23
CA ASN A 382 0.23 -12.28 -19.14
C ASN A 382 -0.56 -11.52 -18.06
N ALA A 383 -1.84 -11.84 -17.86
CA ALA A 383 -2.75 -11.12 -16.97
C ALA A 383 -2.17 -10.92 -15.56
N LYS A 384 -1.49 -11.94 -15.03
CA LYS A 384 -0.88 -11.94 -13.70
C LYS A 384 0.44 -11.17 -13.65
N THR A 385 1.22 -11.22 -14.72
CA THR A 385 2.63 -10.84 -14.73
C THR A 385 2.96 -9.58 -15.53
N ALA A 386 2.03 -9.09 -16.39
CA ALA A 386 2.26 -7.86 -17.13
C ALA A 386 2.38 -6.66 -16.18
N GLN A 387 3.38 -5.82 -16.38
CA GLN A 387 3.72 -4.71 -15.51
C GLN A 387 4.00 -3.43 -16.33
N ARG A 388 4.10 -2.30 -15.61
CA ARG A 388 4.47 -1.01 -16.19
C ARG A 388 5.87 -1.06 -16.83
N HIS A 389 6.81 -1.68 -16.13
CA HIS A 389 8.19 -1.86 -16.58
C HIS A 389 8.52 -3.33 -16.75
N ASP A 390 9.46 -3.62 -17.63
CA ASP A 390 9.91 -4.98 -17.86
C ASP A 390 10.64 -5.53 -16.63
N TYR A 391 10.16 -6.65 -16.11
CA TYR A 391 10.77 -7.34 -14.99
C TYR A 391 11.95 -8.22 -15.48
N PRO A 392 13.12 -8.21 -14.84
CA PRO A 392 13.53 -7.41 -13.67
C PRO A 392 14.45 -6.22 -14.05
N SER A 393 14.10 -5.40 -15.02
CA SER A 393 14.94 -4.30 -15.54
C SER A 393 15.31 -3.23 -14.49
N ALA A 394 16.31 -2.39 -14.82
CA ALA A 394 16.69 -1.24 -14.00
C ALA A 394 15.52 -0.27 -13.75
N ALA A 395 14.67 -0.06 -14.76
CA ALA A 395 13.47 0.77 -14.63
C ALA A 395 12.49 0.15 -13.63
N HIS A 396 12.24 -1.18 -13.73
CA HIS A 396 11.41 -1.89 -12.77
C HIS A 396 11.97 -1.75 -11.35
N ARG A 397 13.26 -2.00 -11.12
CA ARG A 397 13.87 -1.91 -9.79
C ARG A 397 13.73 -0.52 -9.17
N ARG A 398 13.97 0.55 -9.95
CA ARG A 398 13.78 1.93 -9.47
C ARG A 398 12.33 2.20 -9.09
N SER A 399 11.40 1.80 -9.94
CA SER A 399 9.97 1.98 -9.72
C SER A 399 9.48 1.17 -8.51
N TYR A 400 9.92 -0.09 -8.38
CA TYR A 400 9.57 -0.98 -7.27
C TYR A 400 10.12 -0.52 -5.92
N ALA A 401 11.25 0.20 -5.89
CA ALA A 401 11.83 0.74 -4.64
C ALA A 401 10.86 1.65 -3.87
N ARG A 402 9.85 2.24 -4.54
CA ARG A 402 8.76 3.03 -3.94
C ARG A 402 7.93 2.21 -2.93
N ARG A 403 7.89 0.87 -3.05
CA ARG A 403 7.20 -0.02 -2.11
C ARG A 403 7.64 0.19 -0.66
N SER A 404 8.90 0.56 -0.45
CA SER A 404 9.42 0.83 0.89
C SER A 404 8.64 1.90 1.68
N ALA A 405 7.79 2.70 1.03
CA ALA A 405 6.95 3.69 1.69
C ALA A 405 5.86 3.04 2.57
N VAL A 406 5.18 2.00 2.06
CA VAL A 406 4.17 1.30 2.85
C VAL A 406 4.81 0.45 3.95
N GLU A 407 6.00 -0.14 3.71
CA GLU A 407 6.78 -0.81 4.76
C GLU A 407 7.14 0.17 5.91
N ARG A 408 7.54 1.40 5.55
CA ARG A 408 7.78 2.45 6.54
C ARG A 408 6.51 2.89 7.27
N SER A 409 5.36 2.85 6.60
CA SER A 409 4.07 3.13 7.22
C SER A 409 3.73 2.06 8.27
N ASN A 410 3.88 0.79 7.90
CA ASN A 410 3.70 -0.35 8.80
C ASN A 410 4.67 -0.30 9.99
N ALA A 411 5.95 -0.01 9.73
CA ALA A 411 6.95 0.10 10.78
C ALA A 411 6.65 1.25 11.76
N ARG A 412 6.17 2.38 11.28
CA ARG A 412 5.88 3.55 12.13
C ARG A 412 4.71 3.32 13.07
N ILE A 413 3.63 2.66 12.66
CA ILE A 413 2.50 2.38 13.55
C ILE A 413 2.87 1.34 14.63
N LYS A 414 3.89 0.52 14.37
CA LYS A 414 4.42 -0.49 15.31
C LYS A 414 5.61 0.05 16.14
N ASP A 415 6.09 1.26 15.88
CA ASP A 415 7.23 1.86 16.59
C ASP A 415 6.78 2.30 17.99
N PRO A 416 7.44 1.82 19.07
CA PRO A 416 7.15 2.24 20.45
C PRO A 416 7.26 3.75 20.68
N ALA A 417 8.06 4.45 19.89
CA ALA A 417 8.19 5.91 19.97
C ALA A 417 7.01 6.68 19.35
N THR A 418 6.07 5.99 18.71
CA THR A 418 4.89 6.60 18.07
C THR A 418 3.61 5.99 18.61
N THR A 419 3.03 5.06 17.88
CA THR A 419 1.71 4.48 18.22
C THR A 419 1.82 3.16 18.99
N ASP A 420 2.95 2.44 18.83
CA ASP A 420 3.22 1.13 19.43
C ASP A 420 2.06 0.14 19.32
N VAL A 421 1.65 -0.14 18.09
CA VAL A 421 0.55 -1.08 17.80
C VAL A 421 1.00 -2.53 18.02
N ALA A 422 1.54 -2.79 19.23
CA ALA A 422 1.86 -4.12 19.70
C ALA A 422 0.66 -4.73 20.43
N ARG A 423 0.75 -6.01 20.79
CA ARG A 423 -0.27 -6.68 21.58
C ARG A 423 -0.54 -5.92 22.89
N GLY A 424 -1.79 -5.61 23.16
CA GLY A 424 -2.19 -4.82 24.33
C GLY A 424 -2.29 -3.33 24.08
N TRP A 425 -1.88 -2.82 22.90
CA TRP A 425 -2.11 -1.46 22.48
C TRP A 425 -3.61 -1.09 22.48
N CYS A 426 -4.45 -1.96 21.93
CA CYS A 426 -5.90 -1.84 21.98
C CYS A 426 -6.49 -3.00 22.78
N ARG A 427 -7.15 -2.68 23.90
CA ARG A 427 -7.86 -3.68 24.72
C ARG A 427 -9.33 -3.85 24.31
N LEU A 428 -9.81 -3.06 23.39
CA LEU A 428 -11.13 -3.22 22.80
C LEU A 428 -11.05 -4.31 21.73
N MET A 429 -11.87 -5.34 21.89
CA MET A 429 -11.91 -6.50 20.99
C MET A 429 -12.99 -6.31 19.94
N GLY A 430 -12.77 -6.89 18.77
CA GLY A 430 -13.66 -6.83 17.62
C GLY A 430 -13.18 -5.91 16.50
N LEU A 431 -13.67 -6.18 15.30
CA LEU A 431 -13.27 -5.51 14.07
C LEU A 431 -13.53 -4.00 14.12
N VAL A 432 -14.74 -3.58 14.57
CA VAL A 432 -15.14 -2.17 14.58
C VAL A 432 -14.29 -1.34 15.54
N PRO A 433 -14.12 -1.72 16.83
CA PRO A 433 -13.27 -0.98 17.76
C PRO A 433 -11.83 -0.86 17.27
N MET A 434 -11.26 -1.96 16.80
CA MET A 434 -9.88 -1.99 16.31
C MET A 434 -9.72 -1.10 15.08
N SER A 435 -10.64 -1.18 14.10
CA SER A 435 -10.61 -0.37 12.89
C SER A 435 -10.69 1.13 13.18
N LEU A 436 -11.59 1.56 14.07
CA LEU A 436 -11.74 2.97 14.43
C LEU A 436 -10.48 3.54 15.09
N PHE A 437 -9.87 2.81 16.03
CA PHE A 437 -8.65 3.27 16.67
C PHE A 437 -7.45 3.27 15.71
N LEU A 438 -7.35 2.27 14.84
CA LEU A 438 -6.32 2.23 13.79
C LEU A 438 -6.48 3.40 12.81
N ALA A 439 -7.70 3.71 12.37
CA ALA A 439 -7.95 4.87 11.51
C ALA A 439 -7.53 6.18 12.20
N CYS A 440 -7.90 6.37 13.47
CA CYS A 440 -7.45 7.54 14.25
C CYS A 440 -5.92 7.60 14.37
N ALA A 441 -5.24 6.47 14.59
CA ALA A 441 -3.79 6.41 14.65
C ALA A 441 -3.15 6.81 13.31
N LEU A 442 -3.73 6.33 12.20
CA LEU A 442 -3.26 6.67 10.86
C LEU A 442 -3.52 8.15 10.51
N VAL A 443 -4.64 8.73 10.96
CA VAL A 443 -4.92 10.17 10.84
C VAL A 443 -3.84 10.98 11.56
N VAL A 444 -3.56 10.69 12.84
CA VAL A 444 -2.50 11.36 13.61
C VAL A 444 -1.14 11.22 12.93
N ARG A 445 -0.83 10.02 12.43
CA ARG A 445 0.39 9.77 11.67
C ARG A 445 0.44 10.60 10.38
N ASN A 446 -0.63 10.67 9.62
CA ASN A 446 -0.68 11.43 8.38
C ASN A 446 -0.38 12.91 8.63
N LEU A 447 -1.02 13.51 9.63
CA LEU A 447 -0.76 14.91 10.01
C LEU A 447 0.73 15.11 10.35
N ALA A 448 1.31 14.27 11.20
CA ALA A 448 2.72 14.36 11.57
C ALA A 448 3.68 14.15 10.37
N VAL A 449 3.31 13.30 9.41
CA VAL A 449 4.12 13.07 8.19
C VAL A 449 4.02 14.26 7.24
N ALA A 450 2.84 14.86 7.08
CA ALA A 450 2.64 16.04 6.26
C ALA A 450 3.44 17.23 6.81
N ASP A 451 3.32 17.52 8.11
CA ASP A 451 4.07 18.59 8.77
C ASP A 451 5.61 18.41 8.61
N ALA A 452 6.11 17.21 8.91
CA ALA A 452 7.52 16.89 8.75
C ALA A 452 8.01 16.94 7.29
N PHE A 453 7.13 16.71 6.32
CA PHE A 453 7.44 16.85 4.91
C PHE A 453 7.57 18.34 4.54
N GLU A 454 6.61 19.17 4.91
CA GLU A 454 6.63 20.62 4.64
C GLU A 454 7.83 21.30 5.31
N GLU A 455 8.13 21.02 6.58
CA GLU A 455 9.31 21.51 7.26
C GLU A 455 10.60 21.20 6.50
N ARG A 456 10.69 19.95 5.96
CA ARG A 456 11.84 19.52 5.15
C ARG A 456 11.91 20.25 3.81
N GLN A 457 10.78 20.53 3.17
CA GLN A 457 10.75 21.31 1.92
C GLN A 457 11.25 22.73 2.16
N VAL A 458 10.79 23.38 3.22
CA VAL A 458 11.24 24.74 3.62
C VAL A 458 12.74 24.73 3.91
N GLU A 459 13.24 23.79 4.71
CA GLU A 459 14.67 23.69 5.04
C GLU A 459 15.50 23.42 3.78
N ASN A 460 15.06 22.54 2.88
CA ASN A 460 15.76 22.26 1.63
C ASN A 460 15.76 23.47 0.68
N ALA A 461 14.70 24.26 0.66
CA ALA A 461 14.67 25.52 -0.10
C ALA A 461 15.69 26.52 0.45
N ARG A 462 15.76 26.68 1.78
CA ARG A 462 16.76 27.54 2.45
C ARG A 462 18.20 27.09 2.13
N ARG A 463 18.45 25.78 2.20
CA ARG A 463 19.77 25.20 1.89
C ARG A 463 20.19 25.45 0.45
N ARG A 464 19.27 25.25 -0.52
CA ARG A 464 19.54 25.57 -1.94
C ARG A 464 19.86 27.05 -2.13
N ALA A 465 19.10 27.94 -1.50
CA ALA A 465 19.37 29.39 -1.55
C ALA A 465 20.76 29.75 -0.98
N ALA A 466 21.25 28.98 0.00
CA ALA A 466 22.58 29.13 0.59
C ALA A 466 23.69 28.35 -0.17
N GLY A 467 23.40 27.78 -1.35
CA GLY A 467 24.37 26.97 -2.13
C GLY A 467 24.70 25.61 -1.50
N LEU A 468 23.93 25.15 -0.51
CA LEU A 468 24.14 23.89 0.19
C LEU A 468 23.28 22.77 -0.44
N ALA A 469 23.80 21.54 -0.43
CA ALA A 469 23.03 20.38 -0.87
C ALA A 469 21.79 20.18 0.00
N PRO A 470 20.62 19.78 -0.59
CA PRO A 470 19.44 19.42 0.18
C PRO A 470 19.76 18.33 1.20
N ARG A 471 19.06 18.35 2.33
CA ARG A 471 19.13 17.22 3.27
C ARG A 471 18.53 15.99 2.63
N THR A 472 19.34 14.99 2.38
CA THR A 472 18.87 13.66 2.03
C THR A 472 18.24 13.01 3.27
N ARG A 473 17.27 12.11 3.04
CA ARG A 473 16.75 11.25 4.12
C ARG A 473 17.95 10.62 4.84
N ARG A 474 18.03 10.72 6.18
CA ARG A 474 19.14 10.11 6.94
C ARG A 474 19.23 8.63 6.54
N ARG A 475 20.34 8.23 5.94
CA ARG A 475 20.68 6.80 5.83
C ARG A 475 20.63 6.24 7.26
N ARG A 476 20.05 5.05 7.42
CA ARG A 476 20.05 4.28 8.66
C ARG A 476 21.45 4.41 9.27
N ARG A 477 21.57 4.89 10.51
CA ARG A 477 22.87 4.94 11.18
C ARG A 477 23.44 3.53 11.13
N LYS A 478 24.66 3.40 10.66
CA LYS A 478 25.37 2.12 10.73
C LYS A 478 25.30 1.61 12.17
N PRO A 479 25.03 0.33 12.42
CA PRO A 479 25.09 -0.24 13.76
C PRO A 479 26.38 0.18 14.44
N ILE A 480 26.35 0.47 15.74
CA ILE A 480 27.52 0.88 16.51
C ILE A 480 28.68 -0.12 16.32
N ALA A 481 28.38 -1.41 16.17
CA ALA A 481 29.37 -2.45 15.86
C ALA A 481 30.15 -2.21 14.55
N GLU A 482 29.51 -1.67 13.50
CA GLU A 482 30.21 -1.32 12.25
C GLU A 482 31.04 -0.04 12.38
N LEU A 483 30.66 0.88 13.28
CA LEU A 483 31.43 2.10 13.55
C LEU A 483 32.66 1.82 14.41
N VAL A 484 32.58 0.86 15.33
CA VAL A 484 33.70 0.43 16.18
C VAL A 484 34.73 -0.39 15.38
N GLY A 485 34.28 -1.24 14.43
CA GLY A 485 35.17 -2.04 13.57
C GLY A 485 36.02 -1.19 12.61
N THR A 486 35.52 -0.01 12.18
CA THR A 486 36.28 0.91 11.32
C THR A 486 37.29 1.79 12.06
N ALA A 487 37.12 1.98 13.38
CA ALA A 487 38.06 2.77 14.21
C ALA A 487 39.32 1.97 14.57
N SER A 488 39.26 0.65 14.58
CA SER A 488 40.40 -0.22 14.91
C SER A 488 41.41 -0.43 13.78
N ALA A 489 41.07 -0.03 12.54
CA ALA A 489 41.93 -0.23 11.38
C ALA A 489 42.88 0.97 11.08
N ASN A 490 42.79 2.05 11.83
CA ASN A 490 43.59 3.29 11.60
C ASN A 490 44.44 3.72 12.78
N VAL A 491 44.96 2.78 13.59
CA VAL A 491 46.02 3.09 14.55
C VAL A 491 47.35 2.67 13.89
N PRO A 492 48.22 3.60 13.45
CA PRO A 492 49.56 3.25 13.00
C PRO A 492 50.37 2.73 14.18
N ALA A 493 51.15 1.67 13.94
CA ALA A 493 52.04 1.06 14.89
C ALA A 493 53.19 1.99 15.30
#